data_59292e636e78186d2f67bea4ccef4264
#
_entry.id   59292e636e78186d2f67bea4ccef4264
#
_cell.length_a   1.000
_cell.length_b   1.000
_cell.length_c   1.000
_cell.angle_alpha   90.00
_cell.angle_beta   90.00
_cell.angle_gamma   90.00
#
_symmetry.space_group_name_H-M   'P 1'
#
loop_
_entity.id
_entity.type
_entity.pdbx_description
1 polymer ?
#
loop_
_entity_poly.entity_id
_entity_poly.type
_entity_poly.pdbx_seq_one_letter_code
_entity_poly.pdbx_strand_id
1 'polypeptide(L)'
;MATTRKDTTPDRVREETHEVVVIGAGMAGLMAATTLADRDVVVLEASDRAGGRVDTVRKGDYWINVGTQFTEGTGPLIDALHRHRVHLGTLEGKSVALSLGGKQVDTSNPFALMFRSKMTWGDRLGLAAVGTRILANVPFLEMSPDNRWANRVRAKLDNRRADFVLRGVRSELAREMVRSWSGQWMGCEPEETAATQFVFSMGILLTDPEKVDNLTLPEGGNQTLTDILAADLGDRVRLGSPVHTVEWTEDGVVVDYEDAAGPARIRARRAIVAVPADIAVKIMPGLPPDHRTAFEAIHYGRYVVVGFFTHEEGPQRWDDFLAVSTPGLSFQAVFNHAAALRRGVRKPGGALACFAGGAEADRLFELGDEEIVARFTADLLRLYPELEGKVEPGILRRHPRVVPFWAPGGRATLATLREPLGPVHLAGDYLLDMPSLADAAASGQQAAERVLASLGAR
;
A
#
# COMPACT_ATOMS: atom_id res chain seq x y z
N MET A 1 -22.37 49.23 -38.55
CA MET A 1 -21.53 48.33 -37.74
C MET A 1 -22.41 47.76 -36.65
N ALA A 2 -22.85 46.51 -36.83
CA ALA A 2 -23.67 45.80 -35.85
C ALA A 2 -22.73 44.98 -34.97
N THR A 3 -22.64 45.37 -33.70
CA THR A 3 -21.91 44.65 -32.66
C THR A 3 -22.73 43.43 -32.25
N THR A 4 -22.30 42.26 -32.72
CA THR A 4 -22.83 40.98 -32.27
C THR A 4 -22.42 40.76 -30.77
N ARG A 5 -23.37 40.93 -29.85
CA ARG A 5 -23.25 40.44 -28.48
C ARG A 5 -23.08 38.94 -28.56
N LYS A 6 -21.91 38.42 -28.15
CA LYS A 6 -21.76 37.02 -27.78
C LYS A 6 -22.66 36.79 -26.55
N ASP A 7 -23.70 36.02 -26.77
CA ASP A 7 -24.56 35.50 -25.72
C ASP A 7 -23.72 34.47 -24.93
N THR A 8 -23.13 34.88 -23.81
CA THR A 8 -22.50 33.98 -22.86
C THR A 8 -23.60 33.43 -21.94
N THR A 9 -24.37 32.47 -22.45
CA THR A 9 -25.15 31.59 -21.55
C THR A 9 -24.15 30.91 -20.63
N PRO A 10 -24.29 30.98 -19.30
CA PRO A 10 -23.41 30.21 -18.41
C PRO A 10 -23.57 28.74 -18.79
N ASP A 11 -22.44 28.05 -19.02
CA ASP A 11 -22.43 26.62 -19.28
C ASP A 11 -23.26 25.93 -18.19
N ARG A 12 -24.39 25.32 -18.58
CA ARG A 12 -25.22 24.56 -17.65
C ARG A 12 -24.39 23.38 -17.20
N VAL A 13 -23.99 23.34 -15.93
CA VAL A 13 -23.36 22.19 -15.28
C VAL A 13 -24.25 20.98 -15.54
N ARG A 14 -23.72 19.95 -16.18
CA ARG A 14 -24.43 18.67 -16.37
C ARG A 14 -24.74 18.07 -15.01
N GLU A 15 -26.01 17.69 -14.80
CA GLU A 15 -26.44 17.11 -13.52
C GLU A 15 -27.03 15.71 -13.75
N GLU A 16 -26.58 14.76 -12.96
CA GLU A 16 -27.04 13.37 -12.97
C GLU A 16 -27.46 12.94 -11.55
N THR A 17 -28.31 11.93 -11.47
CA THR A 17 -28.77 11.40 -10.17
C THR A 17 -28.49 9.91 -10.11
N HIS A 18 -27.88 9.46 -9.01
CA HIS A 18 -27.58 8.06 -8.74
C HIS A 18 -28.01 7.66 -7.32
N GLU A 19 -28.12 6.36 -7.06
CA GLU A 19 -28.38 5.88 -5.69
C GLU A 19 -27.13 6.03 -4.84
N VAL A 20 -25.96 5.67 -5.39
CA VAL A 20 -24.66 5.74 -4.71
C VAL A 20 -23.58 6.29 -5.64
N VAL A 21 -22.76 7.19 -5.13
CA VAL A 21 -21.51 7.62 -5.78
C VAL A 21 -20.31 7.18 -4.96
N VAL A 22 -19.32 6.56 -5.62
CA VAL A 22 -18.03 6.18 -5.03
C VAL A 22 -16.95 7.10 -5.58
N ILE A 23 -16.16 7.72 -4.71
CA ILE A 23 -15.08 8.63 -5.08
C ILE A 23 -13.74 7.91 -4.90
N GLY A 24 -13.05 7.65 -6.01
CA GLY A 24 -11.79 6.91 -6.12
C GLY A 24 -11.99 5.47 -6.56
N ALA A 25 -11.30 5.06 -7.65
CA ALA A 25 -11.24 3.70 -8.16
C ALA A 25 -9.97 2.95 -7.72
N GLY A 26 -9.47 3.23 -6.51
CA GLY A 26 -8.51 2.37 -5.83
C GLY A 26 -9.16 1.07 -5.34
N MET A 27 -8.39 0.16 -4.74
CA MET A 27 -8.90 -1.13 -4.27
C MET A 27 -10.15 -0.99 -3.38
N ALA A 28 -10.16 -0.06 -2.44
CA ALA A 28 -11.30 0.16 -1.54
C ALA A 28 -12.56 0.59 -2.31
N GLY A 29 -12.43 1.53 -3.25
CA GLY A 29 -13.56 2.02 -4.05
C GLY A 29 -14.10 0.97 -5.01
N LEU A 30 -13.20 0.21 -5.68
CA LEU A 30 -13.60 -0.88 -6.57
C LEU A 30 -14.33 -1.98 -5.80
N MET A 31 -13.84 -2.39 -4.62
CA MET A 31 -14.53 -3.38 -3.79
C MET A 31 -15.87 -2.88 -3.27
N ALA A 32 -15.96 -1.60 -2.90
CA ALA A 32 -17.23 -1.00 -2.52
C ALA A 32 -18.24 -1.05 -3.67
N ALA A 33 -17.83 -0.62 -4.87
CA ALA A 33 -18.72 -0.64 -6.04
C ALA A 33 -19.10 -2.07 -6.48
N THR A 34 -18.18 -3.03 -6.38
CA THR A 34 -18.45 -4.44 -6.66
C THR A 34 -19.48 -5.02 -5.68
N THR A 35 -19.39 -4.66 -4.40
CA THR A 35 -20.40 -5.06 -3.38
C THR A 35 -21.78 -4.43 -3.64
N LEU A 36 -21.80 -3.27 -4.29
CA LEU A 36 -23.00 -2.52 -4.67
C LEU A 36 -23.44 -2.80 -6.13
N ALA A 37 -22.94 -3.85 -6.78
CA ALA A 37 -23.16 -4.08 -8.21
C ALA A 37 -24.64 -4.21 -8.61
N ASP A 38 -25.53 -4.61 -7.70
CA ASP A 38 -26.99 -4.71 -7.92
C ASP A 38 -27.72 -3.36 -7.72
N ARG A 39 -26.98 -2.29 -7.44
CA ARG A 39 -27.51 -0.94 -7.22
C ARG A 39 -27.10 0.01 -8.34
N ASP A 40 -27.78 1.16 -8.41
CA ASP A 40 -27.36 2.27 -9.25
C ASP A 40 -26.16 2.97 -8.61
N VAL A 41 -24.96 2.50 -8.97
CA VAL A 41 -23.69 2.99 -8.46
C VAL A 41 -22.82 3.53 -9.59
N VAL A 42 -22.18 4.67 -9.37
CA VAL A 42 -21.16 5.26 -10.24
C VAL A 42 -19.86 5.49 -9.44
N VAL A 43 -18.73 5.24 -10.09
CA VAL A 43 -17.39 5.44 -9.51
C VAL A 43 -16.68 6.55 -10.28
N LEU A 44 -16.18 7.57 -9.57
CA LEU A 44 -15.41 8.67 -10.16
C LEU A 44 -13.93 8.50 -9.78
N GLU A 45 -13.07 8.41 -10.80
CA GLU A 45 -11.61 8.29 -10.64
C GLU A 45 -10.91 9.45 -11.34
N ALA A 46 -10.00 10.11 -10.63
CA ALA A 46 -9.29 11.27 -11.15
C ALA A 46 -8.26 10.93 -12.24
N SER A 47 -7.64 9.75 -12.17
CA SER A 47 -6.63 9.30 -13.12
C SER A 47 -7.25 8.64 -14.36
N ASP A 48 -6.39 8.36 -15.34
CA ASP A 48 -6.73 7.66 -16.59
C ASP A 48 -6.78 6.13 -16.43
N ARG A 49 -6.55 5.61 -15.21
CA ARG A 49 -6.61 4.19 -14.88
C ARG A 49 -7.23 3.92 -13.51
N ALA A 50 -7.83 2.77 -13.36
CA ALA A 50 -8.23 2.24 -12.05
C ALA A 50 -7.03 1.61 -11.30
N GLY A 51 -7.19 1.39 -10.00
CA GLY A 51 -6.21 0.69 -9.16
C GLY A 51 -5.49 1.57 -8.14
N GLY A 52 -5.42 2.89 -8.35
CA GLY A 52 -4.75 3.81 -7.42
C GLY A 52 -3.28 3.41 -7.19
N ARG A 53 -2.94 2.99 -5.95
CA ARG A 53 -1.59 2.53 -5.54
C ARG A 53 -1.22 1.13 -6.04
N VAL A 54 -2.12 0.42 -6.69
CA VAL A 54 -1.82 -0.83 -7.40
C VAL A 54 -1.37 -0.47 -8.81
N ASP A 55 -0.10 -0.72 -9.14
CA ASP A 55 0.49 -0.41 -10.44
C ASP A 55 1.46 -1.54 -10.83
N THR A 56 1.31 -2.07 -12.05
CA THR A 56 2.11 -3.18 -12.57
C THR A 56 2.54 -2.89 -13.99
N VAL A 57 3.83 -3.06 -14.26
CA VAL A 57 4.37 -3.05 -15.63
C VAL A 57 4.56 -4.48 -16.10
N ARG A 58 4.09 -4.79 -17.31
CA ARG A 58 4.14 -6.14 -17.89
C ARG A 58 5.04 -6.16 -19.13
N LYS A 59 5.85 -7.21 -19.28
CA LYS A 59 6.69 -7.43 -20.46
C LYS A 59 6.91 -8.92 -20.71
N GLY A 60 6.41 -9.42 -21.84
CA GLY A 60 6.47 -10.84 -22.16
C GLY A 60 5.84 -11.71 -21.05
N ASP A 61 6.59 -12.69 -20.57
CA ASP A 61 6.14 -13.58 -19.49
C ASP A 61 6.30 -12.98 -18.09
N TYR A 62 6.87 -11.78 -17.97
CA TYR A 62 7.24 -11.17 -16.70
C TYR A 62 6.40 -9.92 -16.39
N TRP A 63 6.30 -9.61 -15.11
CA TRP A 63 5.70 -8.37 -14.61
C TRP A 63 6.46 -7.84 -13.40
N ILE A 64 6.34 -6.55 -13.17
CA ILE A 64 6.90 -5.87 -12.01
C ILE A 64 5.78 -5.06 -11.36
N ASN A 65 5.46 -5.36 -10.11
CA ASN A 65 4.63 -4.48 -9.31
C ASN A 65 5.48 -3.27 -8.90
N VAL A 66 5.20 -2.15 -9.49
CA VAL A 66 5.88 -0.88 -9.16
C VAL A 66 5.10 -0.06 -8.13
N GLY A 67 3.92 -0.55 -7.74
CA GLY A 67 3.09 -0.08 -6.62
C GLY A 67 3.09 -1.10 -5.47
N THR A 68 1.90 -1.58 -5.08
CA THR A 68 1.72 -2.63 -4.06
C THR A 68 2.42 -3.92 -4.48
N GLN A 69 3.27 -4.48 -3.60
CA GLN A 69 4.18 -5.56 -3.96
C GLN A 69 3.49 -6.94 -3.99
N PHE A 70 2.66 -7.23 -2.99
CA PHE A 70 2.01 -8.54 -2.82
C PHE A 70 0.53 -8.37 -2.57
N THR A 71 -0.21 -9.48 -2.69
CA THR A 71 -1.56 -9.63 -2.16
C THR A 71 -1.64 -10.87 -1.28
N GLU A 72 -2.62 -10.91 -0.40
CA GLU A 72 -2.96 -12.10 0.36
C GLU A 72 -3.76 -13.06 -0.52
N GLY A 73 -3.57 -14.38 -0.33
CA GLY A 73 -4.23 -15.43 -1.11
C GLY A 73 -5.65 -15.75 -0.64
N THR A 74 -6.17 -15.04 0.35
CA THR A 74 -7.49 -15.25 0.96
C THR A 74 -8.17 -13.92 1.28
N GLY A 75 -9.47 -13.96 1.61
CA GLY A 75 -10.23 -12.81 2.07
C GLY A 75 -11.12 -12.17 1.02
N PRO A 76 -11.82 -11.08 1.36
CA PRO A 76 -12.90 -10.51 0.53
C PRO A 76 -12.52 -10.20 -0.91
N LEU A 77 -11.27 -9.78 -1.14
CA LEU A 77 -10.77 -9.53 -2.50
C LEU A 77 -10.75 -10.81 -3.33
N ILE A 78 -10.21 -11.88 -2.79
CA ILE A 78 -10.09 -13.15 -3.49
C ILE A 78 -11.47 -13.79 -3.70
N ASP A 79 -12.35 -13.66 -2.70
CA ASP A 79 -13.75 -14.12 -2.81
C ASP A 79 -14.50 -13.39 -3.93
N ALA A 80 -14.34 -12.06 -4.06
CA ALA A 80 -14.94 -11.27 -5.13
C ALA A 80 -14.42 -11.69 -6.52
N LEU A 81 -13.16 -12.13 -6.60
CA LEU A 81 -12.51 -12.55 -7.83
C LEU A 81 -12.67 -14.04 -8.15
N HIS A 82 -13.27 -14.83 -7.26
CA HIS A 82 -13.36 -16.28 -7.38
C HIS A 82 -13.93 -16.75 -8.74
N ARG A 83 -14.93 -16.03 -9.28
CA ARG A 83 -15.54 -16.34 -10.60
C ARG A 83 -14.57 -16.19 -11.78
N HIS A 84 -13.51 -15.38 -11.64
CA HIS A 84 -12.57 -15.09 -12.71
C HIS A 84 -11.40 -16.08 -12.79
N ARG A 85 -11.32 -17.02 -11.84
CA ARG A 85 -10.25 -18.03 -11.76
C ARG A 85 -8.86 -17.42 -11.87
N VAL A 86 -8.63 -16.31 -11.15
CA VAL A 86 -7.33 -15.65 -11.11
C VAL A 86 -6.28 -16.63 -10.62
N HIS A 87 -5.23 -16.82 -11.40
CA HIS A 87 -4.12 -17.64 -10.98
C HIS A 87 -3.24 -16.86 -10.00
N LEU A 88 -3.21 -17.31 -8.75
CA LEU A 88 -2.36 -16.75 -7.70
C LEU A 88 -1.06 -17.54 -7.65
N GLY A 89 0.03 -16.92 -8.11
CA GLY A 89 1.37 -17.51 -8.01
C GLY A 89 1.78 -17.64 -6.55
N THR A 90 1.89 -18.88 -6.06
CA THR A 90 2.30 -19.12 -4.67
C THR A 90 3.78 -18.81 -4.47
N LEU A 91 4.08 -18.23 -3.32
CA LEU A 91 5.43 -17.92 -2.84
C LEU A 91 5.91 -18.92 -1.78
N GLU A 92 5.19 -20.04 -1.61
CA GLU A 92 5.55 -21.12 -0.70
C GLU A 92 7.01 -21.60 -0.91
N GLY A 93 7.75 -21.72 0.17
CA GLY A 93 9.17 -22.08 0.14
C GLY A 93 10.10 -20.94 -0.29
N LYS A 94 9.58 -19.74 -0.54
CA LYS A 94 10.39 -18.55 -0.80
C LYS A 94 10.61 -17.79 0.51
N SER A 95 11.84 -17.38 0.75
CA SER A 95 12.21 -16.66 1.98
C SER A 95 12.61 -15.23 1.70
N VAL A 96 12.78 -14.47 2.76
CA VAL A 96 13.39 -13.14 2.73
C VAL A 96 14.86 -13.27 3.14
N ALA A 97 15.75 -12.67 2.37
CA ALA A 97 17.16 -12.63 2.69
C ALA A 97 17.63 -11.26 3.16
N LEU A 98 18.75 -11.24 3.86
CA LEU A 98 19.52 -10.05 4.19
C LEU A 98 20.84 -10.08 3.44
N SER A 99 21.17 -9.00 2.73
CA SER A 99 22.47 -8.83 2.10
C SER A 99 23.50 -8.31 3.10
N LEU A 100 24.50 -9.11 3.41
CA LEU A 100 25.60 -8.76 4.31
C LEU A 100 26.94 -8.97 3.59
N GLY A 101 27.63 -7.87 3.27
CA GLY A 101 28.93 -7.91 2.59
C GLY A 101 28.89 -8.69 1.27
N GLY A 102 27.85 -8.51 0.47
CA GLY A 102 27.65 -9.15 -0.82
C GLY A 102 27.14 -10.61 -0.74
N LYS A 103 26.91 -11.15 0.45
CA LYS A 103 26.28 -12.47 0.65
C LYS A 103 24.84 -12.33 1.09
N GLN A 104 23.97 -13.14 0.50
CA GLN A 104 22.59 -13.25 0.93
C GLN A 104 22.50 -14.28 2.06
N VAL A 105 21.91 -13.87 3.18
CA VAL A 105 21.66 -14.71 4.34
C VAL A 105 20.15 -14.83 4.51
N ASP A 106 19.66 -16.05 4.47
CA ASP A 106 18.25 -16.34 4.71
C ASP A 106 17.85 -15.92 6.13
N THR A 107 16.81 -15.10 6.25
CA THR A 107 16.31 -14.59 7.52
C THR A 107 15.19 -15.43 8.12
N SER A 108 14.65 -16.40 7.37
CA SER A 108 13.64 -17.35 7.87
C SER A 108 14.17 -18.23 8.99
N ASN A 109 15.49 -18.41 9.05
CA ASN A 109 16.17 -19.11 10.12
C ASN A 109 17.01 -18.15 10.99
N PRO A 110 16.45 -17.63 12.11
CA PRO A 110 17.15 -16.70 12.99
C PRO A 110 18.47 -17.26 13.54
N PHE A 111 18.56 -18.57 13.70
CA PHE A 111 19.79 -19.25 14.15
C PHE A 111 20.88 -19.16 13.09
N ALA A 112 20.54 -19.38 11.82
CA ALA A 112 21.50 -19.23 10.72
C ALA A 112 21.96 -17.78 10.58
N LEU A 113 21.04 -16.82 10.69
CA LEU A 113 21.35 -15.40 10.68
C LEU A 113 22.34 -15.03 11.81
N MET A 114 22.06 -15.50 13.05
CA MET A 114 22.84 -15.16 14.23
C MET A 114 24.23 -15.82 14.27
N PHE A 115 24.38 -17.05 13.76
CA PHE A 115 25.61 -17.82 13.94
C PHE A 115 26.42 -18.09 12.66
N ARG A 116 25.79 -18.04 11.47
CA ARG A 116 26.47 -18.30 10.19
C ARG A 116 26.86 -17.05 9.43
N SER A 117 26.35 -15.88 9.82
CA SER A 117 26.70 -14.60 9.18
C SER A 117 28.01 -14.03 9.72
N LYS A 118 28.68 -13.16 8.92
CA LYS A 118 29.87 -12.43 9.33
C LYS A 118 29.53 -11.20 10.19
N MET A 119 28.65 -11.35 11.19
CA MET A 119 28.29 -10.30 12.13
C MET A 119 29.23 -10.27 13.33
N THR A 120 29.50 -9.09 13.85
CA THR A 120 30.20 -8.92 15.13
C THR A 120 29.31 -9.36 16.30
N TRP A 121 29.88 -9.63 17.45
CA TRP A 121 29.09 -9.90 18.67
C TRP A 121 28.20 -8.72 19.06
N GLY A 122 28.66 -7.47 18.80
CA GLY A 122 27.87 -6.27 19.02
C GLY A 122 26.61 -6.24 18.16
N ASP A 123 26.72 -6.67 16.89
CA ASP A 123 25.59 -6.74 15.97
C ASP A 123 24.56 -7.81 16.42
N ARG A 124 25.06 -8.98 16.80
CA ARG A 124 24.21 -10.07 17.32
C ARG A 124 23.43 -9.65 18.56
N LEU A 125 24.10 -9.04 19.53
CA LEU A 125 23.46 -8.52 20.74
C LEU A 125 22.46 -7.40 20.43
N GLY A 126 22.80 -6.52 19.50
CA GLY A 126 21.93 -5.44 19.03
C GLY A 126 20.64 -6.00 18.42
N LEU A 127 20.75 -6.93 17.48
CA LEU A 127 19.61 -7.58 16.82
C LEU A 127 18.78 -8.41 17.81
N ALA A 128 19.42 -9.15 18.71
CA ALA A 128 18.74 -9.88 19.77
C ALA A 128 17.93 -8.97 20.69
N ALA A 129 18.49 -7.79 21.05
CA ALA A 129 17.79 -6.81 21.86
C ALA A 129 16.58 -6.21 21.13
N VAL A 130 16.69 -5.90 19.82
CA VAL A 130 15.59 -5.44 18.98
C VAL A 130 14.51 -6.50 18.88
N GLY A 131 14.87 -7.74 18.49
CA GLY A 131 13.93 -8.86 18.36
C GLY A 131 13.19 -9.16 19.66
N THR A 132 13.90 -9.19 20.79
CA THR A 132 13.27 -9.41 22.11
C THR A 132 12.24 -8.33 22.43
N ARG A 133 12.51 -7.06 22.12
CA ARG A 133 11.56 -5.96 22.37
C ARG A 133 10.34 -6.03 21.48
N ILE A 134 10.48 -6.48 20.23
CA ILE A 134 9.36 -6.71 19.33
C ILE A 134 8.54 -7.90 19.88
N LEU A 135 9.15 -9.05 20.04
CA LEU A 135 8.49 -10.29 20.43
C LEU A 135 7.80 -10.21 21.81
N ALA A 136 8.35 -9.45 22.74
CA ALA A 136 7.73 -9.23 24.06
C ALA A 136 6.41 -8.46 23.99
N ASN A 137 6.11 -7.77 22.89
CA ASN A 137 4.91 -6.95 22.74
C ASN A 137 3.87 -7.56 21.78
N VAL A 138 4.28 -8.43 20.84
CA VAL A 138 3.38 -9.04 19.84
C VAL A 138 2.17 -9.73 20.47
N PRO A 139 2.27 -10.58 21.52
CA PRO A 139 1.11 -11.28 22.06
C PRO A 139 0.00 -10.33 22.53
N PHE A 140 0.34 -9.12 23.00
CA PHE A 140 -0.65 -8.14 23.43
C PHE A 140 -1.38 -7.48 22.27
N LEU A 141 -0.80 -7.46 21.06
CA LEU A 141 -1.46 -6.94 19.85
C LEU A 141 -2.47 -7.95 19.28
N GLU A 142 -2.24 -9.23 19.49
CA GLU A 142 -3.09 -10.34 19.01
C GLU A 142 -4.21 -10.74 19.98
N MET A 143 -4.11 -10.36 21.26
CA MET A 143 -5.14 -10.65 22.25
C MET A 143 -6.47 -9.95 21.93
N SER A 144 -7.59 -10.55 22.42
CA SER A 144 -8.92 -9.97 22.29
C SER A 144 -8.98 -8.49 22.70
N PRO A 145 -9.76 -7.65 21.98
CA PRO A 145 -10.02 -6.26 22.35
C PRO A 145 -10.60 -6.08 23.76
N ASP A 146 -11.23 -7.12 24.33
CA ASP A 146 -11.79 -7.08 25.70
C ASP A 146 -10.73 -7.27 26.78
N ASN A 147 -9.50 -7.65 26.41
CA ASN A 147 -8.44 -7.86 27.38
C ASN A 147 -7.85 -6.53 27.88
N ARG A 148 -8.17 -6.19 29.12
CA ARG A 148 -7.74 -4.91 29.76
C ARG A 148 -6.22 -4.75 29.86
N TRP A 149 -5.47 -5.85 30.01
CA TRP A 149 -4.01 -5.82 30.05
C TRP A 149 -3.44 -5.53 28.66
N ALA A 150 -3.92 -6.25 27.65
CA ALA A 150 -3.53 -6.01 26.28
C ALA A 150 -3.83 -4.56 25.86
N ASN A 151 -5.00 -4.03 26.20
CA ASN A 151 -5.37 -2.65 25.90
C ASN A 151 -4.44 -1.61 26.56
N ARG A 152 -3.97 -1.87 27.79
CA ARG A 152 -2.97 -1.01 28.43
C ARG A 152 -1.63 -1.04 27.70
N VAL A 153 -1.19 -2.20 27.24
CA VAL A 153 0.06 -2.33 26.46
C VAL A 153 -0.10 -1.67 25.10
N ARG A 154 -1.22 -1.91 24.41
CA ARG A 154 -1.53 -1.25 23.12
C ARG A 154 -1.51 0.27 23.26
N ALA A 155 -2.23 0.83 24.24
CA ALA A 155 -2.24 2.27 24.49
C ALA A 155 -0.85 2.83 24.81
N LYS A 156 -0.01 2.07 25.52
CA LYS A 156 1.38 2.46 25.75
C LYS A 156 2.22 2.45 24.48
N LEU A 157 2.02 1.48 23.60
CA LEU A 157 2.71 1.40 22.31
C LEU A 157 2.21 2.49 21.35
N ASP A 158 0.90 2.76 21.33
CA ASP A 158 0.29 3.82 20.51
C ASP A 158 0.82 5.23 20.87
N ASN A 159 1.21 5.43 22.13
CA ASN A 159 1.77 6.70 22.62
C ASN A 159 3.30 6.72 22.62
N ARG A 160 3.96 5.76 22.01
CA ARG A 160 5.42 5.62 21.98
C ARG A 160 5.93 5.54 20.55
N ARG A 161 7.07 6.17 20.27
CA ARG A 161 7.76 6.04 18.97
C ARG A 161 8.35 4.65 18.80
N ALA A 162 8.39 4.17 17.55
CA ALA A 162 8.92 2.85 17.23
C ALA A 162 10.43 2.71 17.48
N ASP A 163 11.18 3.81 17.48
CA ASP A 163 12.62 3.84 17.82
C ASP A 163 12.95 3.29 19.22
N PHE A 164 11.94 3.04 20.07
CA PHE A 164 12.16 2.43 21.38
C PHE A 164 12.87 1.08 21.30
N VAL A 165 12.72 0.36 20.19
CA VAL A 165 13.40 -0.92 19.97
C VAL A 165 14.90 -0.75 19.87
N LEU A 166 15.37 0.46 19.54
CA LEU A 166 16.78 0.82 19.43
C LEU A 166 17.40 1.34 20.73
N ARG A 167 16.63 1.46 21.81
CA ARG A 167 17.15 2.03 23.07
C ARG A 167 18.34 1.22 23.60
N GLY A 168 19.51 1.88 23.71
CA GLY A 168 20.76 1.26 24.17
C GLY A 168 21.43 0.33 23.15
N VAL A 169 20.91 0.20 21.93
CA VAL A 169 21.54 -0.55 20.84
C VAL A 169 22.64 0.32 20.23
N ARG A 170 23.89 -0.18 20.25
CA ARG A 170 25.08 0.52 19.70
C ARG A 170 25.48 0.01 18.32
N SER A 171 24.98 -1.16 17.90
CA SER A 171 25.26 -1.74 16.59
C SER A 171 24.67 -0.87 15.48
N GLU A 172 25.50 -0.40 14.57
CA GLU A 172 25.05 0.36 13.40
C GLU A 172 24.23 -0.53 12.45
N LEU A 173 24.66 -1.78 12.25
CA LEU A 173 23.91 -2.75 11.47
C LEU A 173 22.47 -2.94 12.00
N ALA A 174 22.29 -3.10 13.32
CA ALA A 174 20.97 -3.28 13.91
C ALA A 174 20.11 -2.00 13.76
N ARG A 175 20.71 -0.82 13.85
CA ARG A 175 20.03 0.46 13.63
C ARG A 175 19.59 0.60 12.18
N GLU A 176 20.49 0.32 11.25
CA GLU A 176 20.24 0.38 9.82
C GLU A 176 19.13 -0.63 9.41
N MET A 177 19.15 -1.83 9.97
CA MET A 177 18.08 -2.81 9.73
C MET A 177 16.72 -2.32 10.20
N VAL A 178 16.62 -1.72 11.38
CA VAL A 178 15.36 -1.19 11.91
C VAL A 178 14.85 -0.05 11.02
N ARG A 179 15.73 0.86 10.59
CA ARG A 179 15.37 1.93 9.63
C ARG A 179 14.94 1.37 8.29
N SER A 180 15.72 0.41 7.77
CA SER A 180 15.39 -0.28 6.51
C SER A 180 14.02 -0.96 6.58
N TRP A 181 13.70 -1.66 7.67
CA TRP A 181 12.38 -2.27 7.87
C TRP A 181 11.27 -1.22 7.97
N SER A 182 11.47 -0.15 8.73
CA SER A 182 10.51 0.95 8.81
C SER A 182 10.27 1.59 7.45
N GLY A 183 11.33 1.88 6.70
CA GLY A 183 11.24 2.40 5.35
C GLY A 183 10.52 1.48 4.39
N GLN A 184 10.83 0.17 4.40
CA GLN A 184 10.20 -0.81 3.51
C GLN A 184 8.70 -1.02 3.77
N TRP A 185 8.30 -1.10 5.04
CA TRP A 185 6.93 -1.49 5.43
C TRP A 185 6.00 -0.32 5.67
N MET A 186 6.54 0.83 6.06
CA MET A 186 5.73 2.00 6.43
C MET A 186 6.09 3.28 5.66
N GLY A 187 7.22 3.26 4.94
CA GLY A 187 7.70 4.43 4.19
C GLY A 187 8.11 5.60 5.08
N CYS A 188 8.40 5.38 6.36
CA CYS A 188 8.78 6.40 7.33
C CYS A 188 9.91 5.93 8.23
N GLU A 189 10.52 6.86 8.96
CA GLU A 189 11.53 6.54 9.96
C GLU A 189 10.88 6.00 11.26
N PRO A 190 11.58 5.14 12.04
CA PRO A 190 11.03 4.60 13.29
C PRO A 190 10.78 5.67 14.35
N GLU A 191 11.37 6.84 14.23
CA GLU A 191 11.16 8.02 15.07
C GLU A 191 9.83 8.73 14.78
N GLU A 192 9.22 8.53 13.62
CA GLU A 192 8.02 9.21 13.15
C GLU A 192 6.75 8.44 13.50
N THR A 193 6.81 7.12 13.54
CA THR A 193 5.63 6.26 13.68
C THR A 193 5.41 5.77 15.12
N ALA A 194 4.15 5.48 15.45
CA ALA A 194 3.77 4.82 16.70
C ALA A 194 4.31 3.37 16.74
N ALA A 195 4.75 2.96 17.92
CA ALA A 195 5.36 1.65 18.12
C ALA A 195 4.42 0.48 17.82
N THR A 196 3.10 0.65 17.95
CA THR A 196 2.11 -0.38 17.66
C THR A 196 2.23 -0.87 16.23
N GLN A 197 2.24 0.05 15.25
CA GLN A 197 2.29 -0.31 13.84
C GLN A 197 3.60 -1.03 13.48
N PHE A 198 4.74 -0.52 13.98
CA PHE A 198 6.04 -1.15 13.76
C PHE A 198 6.13 -2.54 14.38
N VAL A 199 5.72 -2.68 15.66
CA VAL A 199 5.76 -3.97 16.37
C VAL A 199 4.85 -4.99 15.71
N PHE A 200 3.67 -4.57 15.23
CA PHE A 200 2.75 -5.46 14.54
C PHE A 200 3.35 -5.94 13.21
N SER A 201 3.84 -5.02 12.36
CA SER A 201 4.41 -5.35 11.04
C SER A 201 5.62 -6.28 11.17
N MET A 202 6.54 -5.96 12.07
CA MET A 202 7.74 -6.77 12.29
C MET A 202 7.45 -8.05 13.07
N GLY A 203 6.45 -8.00 13.95
CA GLY A 203 6.03 -9.15 14.75
C GLY A 203 5.51 -10.28 13.87
N ILE A 204 4.66 -9.98 12.91
CA ILE A 204 4.14 -10.98 11.95
C ILE A 204 5.27 -11.71 11.24
N LEU A 205 6.27 -10.97 10.74
CA LEU A 205 7.42 -11.56 10.05
C LEU A 205 8.26 -12.49 10.95
N LEU A 206 8.23 -12.27 12.27
CA LEU A 206 9.02 -13.02 13.23
C LEU A 206 8.25 -14.17 13.89
N THR A 207 6.91 -14.11 13.95
CA THR A 207 6.10 -15.06 14.74
C THR A 207 5.16 -15.91 13.92
N ASP A 208 4.83 -15.50 12.69
CA ASP A 208 3.82 -16.17 11.88
C ASP A 208 4.33 -16.40 10.43
N PRO A 209 5.13 -17.45 10.22
CA PRO A 209 5.58 -17.81 8.88
C PRO A 209 4.42 -18.12 7.93
N GLU A 210 3.29 -18.65 8.43
CA GLU A 210 2.12 -19.00 7.60
C GLU A 210 1.50 -17.75 6.96
N LYS A 211 1.56 -16.60 7.61
CA LYS A 211 1.11 -15.34 6.99
C LYS A 211 2.01 -14.89 5.84
N VAL A 212 3.30 -15.17 5.92
CA VAL A 212 4.24 -14.91 4.81
C VAL A 212 3.98 -15.89 3.68
N ASP A 213 3.70 -17.16 3.98
CA ASP A 213 3.37 -18.18 2.99
C ASP A 213 2.03 -17.93 2.28
N ASN A 214 1.11 -17.19 2.94
CA ASN A 214 -0.16 -16.76 2.34
C ASN A 214 -0.02 -15.56 1.38
N LEU A 215 1.18 -14.95 1.27
CA LEU A 215 1.43 -13.94 0.27
C LEU A 215 1.49 -14.57 -1.12
N THR A 216 0.90 -13.88 -2.08
CA THR A 216 0.81 -14.34 -3.47
C THR A 216 1.21 -13.25 -4.45
N LEU A 217 1.58 -13.68 -5.65
CA LEU A 217 1.77 -12.81 -6.80
C LEU A 217 0.79 -13.25 -7.91
N PRO A 218 -0.31 -12.54 -8.12
CA PRO A 218 -1.22 -12.83 -9.21
C PRO A 218 -0.49 -12.84 -10.55
N GLU A 219 -0.82 -13.77 -11.43
CA GLU A 219 -0.27 -13.79 -12.79
C GLU A 219 -0.58 -12.47 -13.50
N GLY A 220 0.44 -11.87 -14.10
CA GLY A 220 0.36 -10.53 -14.67
C GLY A 220 0.41 -9.38 -13.66
N GLY A 221 0.66 -9.66 -12.37
CA GLY A 221 0.84 -8.70 -11.28
C GLY A 221 -0.45 -8.25 -10.61
N ASN A 222 -0.30 -7.50 -9.54
CA ASN A 222 -1.43 -7.08 -8.69
C ASN A 222 -2.48 -6.23 -9.42
N GLN A 223 -2.07 -5.49 -10.45
CA GLN A 223 -3.02 -4.69 -11.22
C GLN A 223 -4.06 -5.53 -11.95
N THR A 224 -3.77 -6.82 -12.25
CA THR A 224 -4.77 -7.75 -12.79
C THR A 224 -6.02 -7.81 -11.92
N LEU A 225 -5.87 -7.71 -10.60
CA LEU A 225 -7.00 -7.75 -9.65
C LEU A 225 -7.90 -6.52 -9.80
N THR A 226 -7.33 -5.34 -9.91
CA THR A 226 -8.08 -4.09 -10.08
C THR A 226 -8.63 -3.95 -11.49
N ASP A 227 -7.92 -4.42 -12.51
CA ASP A 227 -8.37 -4.43 -13.90
C ASP A 227 -9.65 -5.28 -14.06
N ILE A 228 -9.70 -6.46 -13.41
CA ILE A 228 -10.88 -7.34 -13.43
C ILE A 228 -12.06 -6.67 -12.75
N LEU A 229 -11.89 -6.12 -11.54
CA LEU A 229 -12.98 -5.46 -10.83
C LEU A 229 -13.51 -4.24 -11.61
N ALA A 230 -12.63 -3.46 -12.22
CA ALA A 230 -13.03 -2.33 -13.05
C ALA A 230 -13.76 -2.78 -14.32
N ALA A 231 -13.31 -3.86 -14.97
CA ALA A 231 -13.94 -4.42 -16.15
C ALA A 231 -15.35 -4.96 -15.85
N ASP A 232 -15.55 -5.60 -14.70
CA ASP A 232 -16.88 -6.07 -14.26
C ASP A 232 -17.85 -4.91 -14.02
N LEU A 233 -17.37 -3.80 -13.52
CA LEU A 233 -18.16 -2.59 -13.29
C LEU A 233 -18.45 -1.85 -14.61
N GLY A 234 -17.61 -2.00 -15.62
CA GLY A 234 -17.78 -1.39 -16.95
C GLY A 234 -17.93 0.13 -16.89
N ASP A 235 -18.92 0.67 -17.61
CA ASP A 235 -19.17 2.12 -17.73
C ASP A 235 -19.52 2.82 -16.39
N ARG A 236 -19.73 2.07 -15.32
CA ARG A 236 -19.90 2.63 -13.98
C ARG A 236 -18.61 3.25 -13.45
N VAL A 237 -17.45 2.83 -13.94
CA VAL A 237 -16.15 3.42 -13.58
C VAL A 237 -15.79 4.49 -14.58
N ARG A 238 -15.82 5.75 -14.15
CA ARG A 238 -15.51 6.93 -14.96
C ARG A 238 -14.12 7.41 -14.62
N LEU A 239 -13.17 7.14 -15.51
CA LEU A 239 -11.78 7.60 -15.42
C LEU A 239 -11.68 9.07 -15.87
N GLY A 240 -10.58 9.76 -15.52
CA GLY A 240 -10.36 11.16 -15.84
C GLY A 240 -11.47 12.07 -15.28
N SER A 241 -12.03 11.73 -14.13
CA SER A 241 -13.17 12.40 -13.51
C SER A 241 -12.82 12.90 -12.10
N PRO A 242 -11.89 13.87 -11.96
CA PRO A 242 -11.50 14.41 -10.66
C PRO A 242 -12.68 15.07 -9.94
N VAL A 243 -12.90 14.68 -8.70
CA VAL A 243 -13.89 15.27 -7.80
C VAL A 243 -13.28 16.50 -7.12
N HIS A 244 -14.01 17.60 -7.15
CA HIS A 244 -13.61 18.88 -6.55
C HIS A 244 -14.26 19.10 -5.18
N THR A 245 -15.57 18.78 -5.05
CA THR A 245 -16.29 18.92 -3.79
C THR A 245 -17.25 17.78 -3.54
N VAL A 246 -17.40 17.42 -2.28
CA VAL A 246 -18.43 16.52 -1.74
C VAL A 246 -19.15 17.27 -0.63
N GLU A 247 -20.39 17.63 -0.86
CA GLU A 247 -21.26 18.27 0.12
C GLU A 247 -22.43 17.34 0.44
N TRP A 248 -22.94 17.41 1.67
CA TRP A 248 -24.04 16.54 2.09
C TRP A 248 -24.97 17.23 3.09
N THR A 249 -26.20 16.74 3.10
CA THR A 249 -27.23 17.01 4.09
C THR A 249 -27.79 15.68 4.58
N GLU A 250 -28.81 15.71 5.44
CA GLU A 250 -29.51 14.48 5.83
C GLU A 250 -30.20 13.78 4.64
N ASP A 251 -30.58 14.54 3.59
CA ASP A 251 -31.34 14.04 2.44
C ASP A 251 -30.44 13.39 1.37
N GLY A 252 -29.14 13.69 1.33
CA GLY A 252 -28.25 13.12 0.33
C GLY A 252 -26.95 13.89 0.15
N VAL A 253 -26.27 13.56 -0.94
CA VAL A 253 -24.91 14.05 -1.27
C VAL A 253 -24.93 14.74 -2.62
N VAL A 254 -24.16 15.81 -2.73
CA VAL A 254 -23.86 16.54 -3.98
C VAL A 254 -22.36 16.44 -4.24
N VAL A 255 -21.98 15.95 -5.40
CA VAL A 255 -20.57 15.80 -5.82
C VAL A 255 -20.34 16.60 -7.07
N ASP A 256 -19.46 17.59 -6.98
CA ASP A 256 -18.97 18.35 -8.14
C ASP A 256 -17.66 17.73 -8.64
N TYR A 257 -17.63 17.46 -9.93
CA TYR A 257 -16.49 16.85 -10.60
C TYR A 257 -16.31 17.46 -12.00
N GLU A 258 -15.23 17.13 -12.65
CA GLU A 258 -14.97 17.49 -14.03
C GLU A 258 -14.62 16.24 -14.84
N ASP A 259 -15.03 16.16 -16.09
CA ASP A 259 -14.59 15.15 -17.05
C ASP A 259 -14.21 15.79 -18.39
N ALA A 260 -13.93 14.99 -19.41
CA ALA A 260 -13.53 15.47 -20.74
C ALA A 260 -14.57 16.39 -21.39
N ALA A 261 -15.84 16.35 -20.96
CA ALA A 261 -16.92 17.21 -21.45
C ALA A 261 -17.14 18.46 -20.57
N GLY A 262 -16.27 18.67 -19.55
CA GLY A 262 -16.29 19.82 -18.64
C GLY A 262 -16.97 19.57 -17.29
N PRO A 263 -17.30 20.65 -16.56
CA PRO A 263 -17.87 20.54 -15.20
C PRO A 263 -19.20 19.78 -15.18
N ALA A 264 -19.34 18.94 -14.17
CA ALA A 264 -20.52 18.11 -13.97
C ALA A 264 -20.83 17.92 -12.49
N ARG A 265 -22.05 17.52 -12.19
CA ARG A 265 -22.57 17.32 -10.84
C ARG A 265 -23.32 16.00 -10.73
N ILE A 266 -23.07 15.28 -9.66
CA ILE A 266 -23.87 14.11 -9.27
C ILE A 266 -24.61 14.41 -7.98
N ARG A 267 -25.94 14.12 -7.98
CA ARG A 267 -26.72 13.97 -6.76
C ARG A 267 -26.87 12.49 -6.45
N ALA A 268 -26.59 12.12 -5.20
CA ALA A 268 -26.75 10.74 -4.77
C ALA A 268 -27.39 10.63 -3.40
N ARG A 269 -28.03 9.50 -3.13
CA ARG A 269 -28.57 9.24 -1.78
C ARG A 269 -27.46 8.96 -0.78
N ARG A 270 -26.37 8.35 -1.23
CA ARG A 270 -25.20 8.00 -0.41
C ARG A 270 -23.90 8.21 -1.19
N ALA A 271 -22.83 8.47 -0.48
CA ALA A 271 -21.49 8.49 -1.04
C ALA A 271 -20.53 7.60 -0.26
N ILE A 272 -19.58 6.99 -0.97
CA ILE A 272 -18.40 6.34 -0.37
C ILE A 272 -17.17 7.11 -0.83
N VAL A 273 -16.45 7.71 0.13
CA VAL A 273 -15.20 8.43 -0.14
C VAL A 273 -14.04 7.48 0.11
N ALA A 274 -13.41 7.04 -0.99
CA ALA A 274 -12.36 6.02 -1.03
C ALA A 274 -11.02 6.58 -1.56
N VAL A 275 -10.71 7.80 -1.16
CA VAL A 275 -9.47 8.52 -1.55
C VAL A 275 -8.53 8.65 -0.34
N PRO A 276 -7.23 8.96 -0.56
CA PRO A 276 -6.31 9.25 0.55
C PRO A 276 -6.81 10.33 1.49
N ALA A 277 -6.44 10.24 2.77
CA ALA A 277 -6.93 11.11 3.84
C ALA A 277 -6.76 12.60 3.54
N ASP A 278 -5.60 13.01 3.03
CA ASP A 278 -5.31 14.40 2.67
C ASP A 278 -6.13 14.90 1.47
N ILE A 279 -6.54 14.02 0.58
CA ILE A 279 -7.46 14.33 -0.52
C ILE A 279 -8.88 14.44 0.02
N ALA A 280 -9.31 13.53 0.91
CA ALA A 280 -10.62 13.58 1.56
C ALA A 280 -10.87 14.93 2.26
N VAL A 281 -9.88 15.44 3.00
CA VAL A 281 -9.94 16.77 3.63
C VAL A 281 -10.15 17.89 2.61
N LYS A 282 -9.51 17.79 1.46
CA LYS A 282 -9.59 18.84 0.41
C LYS A 282 -10.95 18.88 -0.28
N ILE A 283 -11.52 17.70 -0.57
CA ILE A 283 -12.78 17.60 -1.31
C ILE A 283 -14.02 17.67 -0.42
N MET A 284 -13.89 17.56 0.91
CA MET A 284 -14.98 17.62 1.88
C MET A 284 -14.90 18.88 2.76
N PRO A 285 -15.24 20.07 2.26
CA PRO A 285 -15.11 21.32 3.02
C PRO A 285 -15.98 21.34 4.29
N GLY A 286 -17.10 20.61 4.28
CA GLY A 286 -18.05 20.50 5.39
C GLY A 286 -17.68 19.49 6.49
N LEU A 287 -16.45 18.97 6.51
CA LEU A 287 -16.02 18.03 7.56
C LEU A 287 -16.16 18.62 8.96
N PRO A 288 -16.77 17.88 9.91
CA PRO A 288 -16.73 18.26 11.32
C PRO A 288 -15.29 18.42 11.83
N PRO A 289 -15.03 19.33 12.79
CA PRO A 289 -13.69 19.60 13.29
C PRO A 289 -12.94 18.34 13.78
N ASP A 290 -13.65 17.43 14.48
CA ASP A 290 -13.06 16.20 15.00
C ASP A 290 -12.64 15.26 13.88
N HIS A 291 -13.45 15.12 12.81
CA HIS A 291 -13.10 14.32 11.63
C HIS A 291 -11.93 14.94 10.86
N ARG A 292 -11.91 16.28 10.71
CA ARG A 292 -10.77 16.97 10.11
C ARG A 292 -9.49 16.70 10.86
N THR A 293 -9.48 16.85 12.18
CA THR A 293 -8.34 16.54 13.04
C THR A 293 -7.92 15.08 12.92
N ALA A 294 -8.89 14.17 12.82
CA ALA A 294 -8.61 12.75 12.67
C ALA A 294 -7.96 12.41 11.31
N PHE A 295 -8.40 13.02 10.23
CA PHE A 295 -7.75 12.88 8.92
C PHE A 295 -6.34 13.49 8.91
N GLU A 296 -6.15 14.66 9.51
CA GLU A 296 -4.85 15.36 9.58
C GLU A 296 -3.82 14.60 10.43
N ALA A 297 -4.27 13.71 11.32
CA ALA A 297 -3.40 12.84 12.11
C ALA A 297 -2.85 11.64 11.30
N ILE A 298 -3.36 11.41 10.08
CA ILE A 298 -2.88 10.36 9.18
C ILE A 298 -1.75 10.92 8.34
N HIS A 299 -0.58 10.33 8.47
CA HIS A 299 0.58 10.61 7.63
C HIS A 299 0.75 9.52 6.58
N TYR A 300 1.42 9.83 5.48
CA TYR A 300 1.75 8.86 4.45
C TYR A 300 3.26 8.78 4.25
N GLY A 301 3.77 7.58 4.20
CA GLY A 301 5.13 7.33 3.75
C GLY A 301 5.30 7.63 2.26
N ARG A 302 6.56 7.79 1.85
CA ARG A 302 6.95 7.95 0.45
C ARG A 302 7.75 6.76 -0.01
N TYR A 303 7.56 6.38 -1.28
CA TYR A 303 8.39 5.37 -1.91
C TYR A 303 8.93 5.83 -3.25
N VAL A 304 10.16 5.40 -3.52
CA VAL A 304 10.76 5.41 -4.85
C VAL A 304 11.01 3.96 -5.24
N VAL A 305 10.45 3.55 -6.37
CA VAL A 305 10.59 2.19 -6.89
C VAL A 305 11.20 2.25 -8.29
N VAL A 306 12.23 1.44 -8.53
CA VAL A 306 12.78 1.23 -9.87
C VAL A 306 12.66 -0.24 -10.21
N GLY A 307 11.83 -0.55 -11.20
CA GLY A 307 11.67 -1.89 -11.74
C GLY A 307 12.67 -2.19 -12.85
N PHE A 308 13.21 -3.40 -12.86
CA PHE A 308 14.17 -3.85 -13.86
C PHE A 308 13.74 -5.20 -14.45
N PHE A 309 13.51 -5.24 -15.75
CA PHE A 309 13.51 -6.51 -16.48
C PHE A 309 14.95 -6.92 -16.81
N THR A 310 15.22 -8.20 -16.73
CA THR A 310 16.57 -8.73 -16.86
C THR A 310 16.62 -9.90 -17.87
N HIS A 311 17.81 -10.21 -18.41
CA HIS A 311 18.02 -11.20 -19.47
C HIS A 311 18.99 -12.32 -19.05
N GLU A 312 19.02 -12.64 -17.75
CA GLU A 312 19.88 -13.72 -17.27
C GLU A 312 19.38 -15.11 -17.70
N GLU A 313 20.32 -16.03 -17.91
CA GLU A 313 20.06 -17.43 -18.19
C GLU A 313 20.42 -18.31 -16.98
N GLY A 314 19.71 -19.43 -16.83
CA GLY A 314 19.94 -20.40 -15.77
C GLY A 314 19.56 -19.91 -14.36
N PRO A 315 19.73 -20.78 -13.35
CA PRO A 315 19.43 -20.46 -11.97
C PRO A 315 20.32 -19.33 -11.44
N GLN A 316 19.71 -18.44 -10.67
CA GLN A 316 20.38 -17.32 -10.03
C GLN A 316 20.29 -17.42 -8.50
N ARG A 317 21.23 -16.81 -7.80
CA ARG A 317 21.28 -16.85 -6.32
C ARG A 317 20.11 -16.15 -5.64
N TRP A 318 19.30 -15.40 -6.35
CA TRP A 318 18.08 -14.76 -5.82
C TRP A 318 16.78 -15.49 -6.18
N ASP A 319 16.83 -16.58 -6.96
CA ASP A 319 15.62 -17.29 -7.41
C ASP A 319 14.83 -17.90 -6.25
N ASP A 320 15.48 -18.21 -5.12
CA ASP A 320 14.85 -18.77 -3.93
C ASP A 320 14.34 -17.70 -2.95
N PHE A 321 14.58 -16.43 -3.25
CA PHE A 321 14.15 -15.33 -2.40
C PHE A 321 13.01 -14.54 -3.02
N LEU A 322 12.02 -14.22 -2.17
CA LEU A 322 10.94 -13.29 -2.48
C LEU A 322 11.45 -11.85 -2.46
N ALA A 323 12.26 -11.55 -1.46
CA ALA A 323 12.87 -10.24 -1.27
C ALA A 323 14.26 -10.37 -0.63
N VAL A 324 15.10 -9.39 -0.91
CA VAL A 324 16.41 -9.25 -0.28
C VAL A 324 16.50 -7.86 0.33
N SER A 325 16.61 -7.77 1.66
CA SER A 325 16.92 -6.51 2.35
C SER A 325 18.37 -6.11 2.09
N THR A 326 18.60 -4.84 1.78
CA THR A 326 19.88 -4.33 1.26
C THR A 326 20.35 -3.09 2.02
N PRO A 327 20.65 -3.22 3.32
CA PRO A 327 21.14 -2.09 4.12
C PRO A 327 22.41 -1.48 3.48
N GLY A 328 22.48 -0.15 3.45
CA GLY A 328 23.62 0.59 2.90
C GLY A 328 23.67 0.71 1.37
N LEU A 329 22.59 0.36 0.66
CA LEU A 329 22.37 0.70 -0.75
C LEU A 329 21.39 1.88 -0.88
N SER A 330 21.28 2.43 -2.10
CA SER A 330 20.30 3.48 -2.43
C SER A 330 18.83 2.99 -2.41
N PHE A 331 18.62 1.71 -2.22
CA PHE A 331 17.34 1.07 -1.96
C PHE A 331 17.48 0.08 -0.81
N GLN A 332 16.40 -0.14 -0.08
CA GLN A 332 16.39 -0.95 1.14
C GLN A 332 15.99 -2.39 0.90
N ALA A 333 15.35 -2.67 -0.25
CA ALA A 333 14.97 -4.02 -0.64
C ALA A 333 14.97 -4.19 -2.16
N VAL A 334 15.20 -5.43 -2.58
CA VAL A 334 14.92 -5.92 -3.94
C VAL A 334 13.86 -7.01 -3.83
N PHE A 335 12.72 -6.81 -4.50
CA PHE A 335 11.67 -7.81 -4.64
C PHE A 335 11.85 -8.58 -5.95
N ASN A 336 11.78 -9.91 -5.88
CA ASN A 336 11.87 -10.79 -7.05
C ASN A 336 10.47 -11.22 -7.49
N HIS A 337 9.85 -10.49 -8.41
CA HIS A 337 8.52 -10.82 -8.93
C HIS A 337 8.52 -12.09 -9.80
N ALA A 338 9.68 -12.50 -10.29
CA ALA A 338 9.82 -13.78 -10.99
C ALA A 338 9.83 -14.99 -10.05
N ALA A 339 9.90 -14.81 -8.71
CA ALA A 339 9.98 -15.91 -7.75
C ALA A 339 8.81 -16.92 -7.89
N ALA A 340 7.60 -16.44 -8.16
CA ALA A 340 6.43 -17.29 -8.39
C ALA A 340 6.56 -18.15 -9.67
N LEU A 341 7.38 -17.71 -10.64
CA LEU A 341 7.61 -18.40 -11.92
C LEU A 341 8.82 -19.33 -11.88
N ARG A 342 9.51 -19.46 -10.73
CA ARG A 342 10.72 -20.30 -10.58
C ARG A 342 10.38 -21.75 -10.19
N ARG A 343 9.21 -22.23 -10.58
CA ARG A 343 8.79 -23.63 -10.45
C ARG A 343 8.80 -24.30 -11.84
N GLY A 344 9.31 -25.52 -11.92
CA GLY A 344 9.41 -26.25 -13.16
C GLY A 344 10.59 -25.78 -14.04
N VAL A 345 10.37 -25.66 -15.34
CA VAL A 345 11.40 -25.21 -16.30
C VAL A 345 11.57 -23.70 -16.18
N ARG A 346 12.76 -23.25 -15.75
CA ARG A 346 13.09 -21.83 -15.64
C ARG A 346 13.17 -21.20 -17.04
N LYS A 347 12.38 -20.15 -17.26
CA LYS A 347 12.48 -19.30 -18.45
C LYS A 347 13.65 -18.32 -18.30
N PRO A 348 14.34 -17.94 -19.40
CA PRO A 348 15.32 -16.85 -19.38
C PRO A 348 14.70 -15.53 -18.94
N GLY A 349 15.52 -14.69 -18.30
CA GLY A 349 15.11 -13.38 -17.82
C GLY A 349 14.53 -13.39 -16.41
N GLY A 350 14.14 -12.21 -15.94
CA GLY A 350 13.60 -11.97 -14.62
C GLY A 350 12.95 -10.60 -14.47
N ALA A 351 12.46 -10.34 -13.28
CA ALA A 351 11.76 -9.11 -12.90
C ALA A 351 12.11 -8.75 -11.46
N LEU A 352 12.85 -7.68 -11.29
CA LEU A 352 13.32 -7.18 -9.99
C LEU A 352 12.77 -5.78 -9.72
N ALA A 353 12.22 -5.53 -8.53
CA ALA A 353 11.83 -4.20 -8.10
C ALA A 353 12.73 -3.75 -6.93
N CYS A 354 13.52 -2.72 -7.16
CA CYS A 354 14.31 -2.06 -6.15
C CYS A 354 13.48 -0.97 -5.46
N PHE A 355 13.54 -0.92 -4.13
CA PHE A 355 12.54 -0.22 -3.34
C PHE A 355 13.19 0.61 -2.23
N ALA A 356 12.90 1.92 -2.20
CA ALA A 356 13.35 2.84 -1.17
C ALA A 356 12.17 3.55 -0.50
N GLY A 357 12.20 3.62 0.84
CA GLY A 357 11.23 4.33 1.66
C GLY A 357 11.88 5.14 2.77
N GLY A 358 11.09 5.87 3.56
CA GLY A 358 11.58 6.70 4.66
C GLY A 358 12.52 7.80 4.21
N ALA A 359 13.49 8.16 5.02
CA ALA A 359 14.45 9.23 4.75
C ALA A 359 15.23 9.05 3.43
N GLU A 360 15.43 7.81 2.96
CA GLU A 360 16.05 7.57 1.66
C GLU A 360 15.12 7.99 0.52
N ALA A 361 13.83 7.64 0.58
CA ALA A 361 12.88 8.11 -0.41
C ALA A 361 12.79 9.64 -0.44
N ASP A 362 12.80 10.30 0.73
CA ASP A 362 12.78 11.77 0.79
C ASP A 362 13.99 12.39 0.07
N ARG A 363 15.19 11.85 0.28
CA ARG A 363 16.38 12.28 -0.46
C ARG A 363 16.28 12.06 -1.96
N LEU A 364 15.73 10.91 -2.37
CA LEU A 364 15.55 10.57 -3.78
C LEU A 364 14.49 11.45 -4.47
N PHE A 365 13.49 11.93 -3.74
CA PHE A 365 12.49 12.86 -4.29
C PHE A 365 13.08 14.21 -4.73
N GLU A 366 14.22 14.61 -4.18
CA GLU A 366 14.94 15.84 -4.55
C GLU A 366 15.81 15.67 -5.81
N LEU A 367 15.99 14.44 -6.31
CA LEU A 367 16.87 14.13 -7.45
C LEU A 367 16.08 14.04 -8.76
N GLY A 368 16.80 14.17 -9.88
CA GLY A 368 16.26 13.92 -11.22
C GLY A 368 16.02 12.41 -11.46
N ASP A 369 15.08 12.10 -12.38
CA ASP A 369 14.70 10.72 -12.69
C ASP A 369 15.87 9.89 -13.19
N GLU A 370 16.70 10.46 -14.09
CA GLU A 370 17.88 9.79 -14.63
C GLU A 370 18.91 9.47 -13.56
N GLU A 371 19.11 10.39 -12.60
CA GLU A 371 20.04 10.18 -11.50
C GLU A 371 19.59 9.06 -10.56
N ILE A 372 18.30 8.99 -10.26
CA ILE A 372 17.73 7.91 -9.44
C ILE A 372 17.94 6.56 -10.13
N VAL A 373 17.56 6.46 -11.40
CA VAL A 373 17.71 5.22 -12.18
C VAL A 373 19.17 4.80 -12.25
N ALA A 374 20.09 5.75 -12.49
CA ALA A 374 21.53 5.47 -12.54
C ALA A 374 22.07 4.93 -11.19
N ARG A 375 21.68 5.55 -10.06
CA ARG A 375 22.06 5.09 -8.70
C ARG A 375 21.55 3.68 -8.41
N PHE A 376 20.27 3.43 -8.69
CA PHE A 376 19.66 2.13 -8.47
C PHE A 376 20.29 1.05 -9.35
N THR A 377 20.56 1.36 -10.63
CA THR A 377 21.26 0.45 -11.53
C THR A 377 22.66 0.11 -11.02
N ALA A 378 23.45 1.12 -10.62
CA ALA A 378 24.79 0.89 -10.10
C ALA A 378 24.79 0.01 -8.83
N ASP A 379 23.85 0.27 -7.90
CA ASP A 379 23.73 -0.52 -6.68
C ASP A 379 23.16 -1.93 -6.93
N LEU A 380 22.26 -2.09 -7.91
CA LEU A 380 21.78 -3.41 -8.34
C LEU A 380 22.94 -4.25 -8.92
N LEU A 381 23.78 -3.67 -9.76
CA LEU A 381 24.96 -4.34 -10.33
C LEU A 381 26.04 -4.60 -9.26
N ARG A 382 26.15 -3.75 -8.25
CA ARG A 382 27.01 -4.03 -7.07
C ARG A 382 26.47 -5.21 -6.25
N LEU A 383 25.17 -5.33 -6.12
CA LEU A 383 24.52 -6.46 -5.44
C LEU A 383 24.59 -7.73 -6.28
N TYR A 384 24.32 -7.62 -7.58
CA TYR A 384 24.24 -8.72 -8.56
C TYR A 384 25.14 -8.44 -9.77
N PRO A 385 26.49 -8.62 -9.66
CA PRO A 385 27.41 -8.42 -10.79
C PRO A 385 27.09 -9.30 -12.01
N GLU A 386 26.41 -10.41 -11.78
CA GLU A 386 25.96 -11.36 -12.82
C GLU A 386 24.98 -10.74 -13.81
N LEU A 387 24.38 -9.61 -13.46
CA LEU A 387 23.44 -8.84 -14.28
C LEU A 387 24.14 -7.81 -15.19
N GLU A 388 25.46 -7.68 -15.16
CA GLU A 388 26.18 -6.75 -16.04
C GLU A 388 25.84 -7.03 -17.49
N GLY A 389 25.41 -5.99 -18.23
CA GLY A 389 24.97 -6.10 -19.62
C GLY A 389 23.63 -6.82 -19.85
N LYS A 390 22.91 -7.22 -18.79
CA LYS A 390 21.64 -7.96 -18.87
C LYS A 390 20.46 -7.23 -18.26
N VAL A 391 20.62 -5.99 -17.84
CA VAL A 391 19.57 -5.17 -17.22
C VAL A 391 19.01 -4.22 -18.26
N GLU A 392 17.69 -4.18 -18.38
CA GLU A 392 17.01 -3.18 -19.20
C GLU A 392 16.98 -1.81 -18.49
N PRO A 393 16.69 -0.71 -19.22
CA PRO A 393 16.48 0.61 -18.59
C PRO A 393 15.45 0.54 -17.46
N GLY A 394 15.80 1.12 -16.32
CA GLY A 394 14.96 1.09 -15.14
C GLY A 394 13.65 1.85 -15.32
N ILE A 395 12.58 1.30 -14.79
CA ILE A 395 11.23 1.87 -14.80
C ILE A 395 10.98 2.53 -13.45
N LEU A 396 11.09 3.85 -13.41
CA LEU A 396 10.92 4.63 -12.18
C LEU A 396 9.44 4.91 -11.88
N ARG A 397 9.08 4.77 -10.59
CA ARG A 397 7.84 5.31 -10.01
C ARG A 397 8.14 6.04 -8.71
N ARG A 398 7.57 7.21 -8.56
CA ARG A 398 7.58 8.00 -7.31
C ARG A 398 6.19 7.96 -6.71
N HIS A 399 6.08 7.44 -5.51
CA HIS A 399 4.83 7.37 -4.78
C HIS A 399 4.87 8.33 -3.59
N PRO A 400 4.23 9.50 -3.69
CA PRO A 400 4.24 10.49 -2.61
C PRO A 400 3.34 10.11 -1.43
N ARG A 401 2.46 9.12 -1.60
CA ARG A 401 1.53 8.60 -0.59
C ARG A 401 1.41 7.09 -0.75
N VAL A 402 1.96 6.36 0.20
CA VAL A 402 1.93 4.89 0.14
C VAL A 402 1.21 4.28 1.33
N VAL A 403 1.88 4.04 2.41
CA VAL A 403 1.31 3.42 3.60
C VAL A 403 0.91 4.51 4.59
N PRO A 404 -0.35 4.55 5.06
CA PRO A 404 -0.74 5.44 6.13
C PRO A 404 -0.07 5.01 7.44
N PHE A 405 0.44 5.98 8.18
CA PHE A 405 0.99 5.78 9.51
C PHE A 405 0.58 6.90 10.46
N TRP A 406 0.74 6.67 11.75
CA TRP A 406 0.38 7.62 12.79
C TRP A 406 1.58 7.93 13.65
N ALA A 407 1.77 9.21 13.94
CA ALA A 407 2.64 9.65 15.02
C ALA A 407 2.12 9.12 16.37
N PRO A 408 2.96 9.05 17.41
CA PRO A 408 2.53 8.65 18.74
C PRO A 408 1.26 9.43 19.22
N GLY A 409 0.26 8.70 19.63
CA GLY A 409 -1.05 9.23 20.04
C GLY A 409 -2.06 9.43 18.91
N GLY A 410 -1.62 9.48 17.65
CA GLY A 410 -2.51 9.75 16.50
C GLY A 410 -3.55 8.66 16.26
N ARG A 411 -3.25 7.40 16.57
CA ARG A 411 -4.20 6.29 16.37
C ARG A 411 -5.50 6.41 17.18
N ALA A 412 -5.51 7.20 18.26
CA ALA A 412 -6.71 7.42 19.04
C ALA A 412 -7.84 8.06 18.20
N THR A 413 -7.50 8.79 17.13
CA THR A 413 -8.46 9.45 16.24
C THR A 413 -9.17 8.50 15.27
N LEU A 414 -8.68 7.25 15.10
CA LEU A 414 -9.30 6.26 14.19
C LEU A 414 -10.77 5.96 14.52
N ALA A 415 -11.13 5.98 15.79
CA ALA A 415 -12.50 5.76 16.22
C ALA A 415 -13.46 6.76 15.56
N THR A 416 -13.08 8.04 15.52
CA THR A 416 -13.85 9.13 14.90
C THR A 416 -14.06 8.87 13.40
N LEU A 417 -13.04 8.42 12.68
CA LEU A 417 -13.14 8.15 11.23
C LEU A 417 -14.01 6.92 10.89
N ARG A 418 -14.26 6.05 11.85
CA ARG A 418 -15.16 4.90 11.69
C ARG A 418 -16.63 5.24 11.89
N GLU A 419 -16.92 6.42 12.45
CA GLU A 419 -18.28 6.92 12.62
C GLU A 419 -18.83 7.46 11.30
N PRO A 420 -20.15 7.25 11.03
CA PRO A 420 -20.78 7.76 9.81
C PRO A 420 -20.80 9.29 9.78
N LEU A 421 -20.59 9.86 8.59
CA LEU A 421 -20.78 11.29 8.29
C LEU A 421 -22.15 11.53 7.63
N GLY A 422 -23.24 11.16 8.31
CA GLY A 422 -24.57 11.17 7.70
C GLY A 422 -24.65 10.23 6.49
N PRO A 423 -24.96 10.72 5.26
CA PRO A 423 -25.03 9.89 4.06
C PRO A 423 -23.67 9.56 3.45
N VAL A 424 -22.56 10.06 4.02
CA VAL A 424 -21.19 9.83 3.53
C VAL A 424 -20.52 8.75 4.38
N HIS A 425 -19.96 7.74 3.71
CA HIS A 425 -19.19 6.65 4.30
C HIS A 425 -17.74 6.73 3.83
N LEU A 426 -16.81 6.39 4.70
CA LEU A 426 -15.38 6.37 4.38
C LEU A 426 -14.93 4.95 4.07
N ALA A 427 -14.01 4.81 3.12
CA ALA A 427 -13.32 3.57 2.81
C ALA A 427 -11.82 3.85 2.53
N GLY A 428 -10.96 2.93 2.94
CA GLY A 428 -9.52 3.04 2.75
C GLY A 428 -8.76 2.23 3.76
N ASP A 429 -7.53 1.91 3.43
CA ASP A 429 -6.60 1.17 4.29
C ASP A 429 -6.28 1.89 5.62
N TYR A 430 -6.41 3.21 5.63
CA TYR A 430 -6.21 4.02 6.83
C TYR A 430 -7.28 3.84 7.92
N LEU A 431 -8.39 3.17 7.63
CA LEU A 431 -9.44 2.88 8.61
C LEU A 431 -9.19 1.60 9.41
N LEU A 432 -8.21 0.79 9.00
CA LEU A 432 -7.88 -0.50 9.59
C LEU A 432 -6.51 -0.45 10.29
N ASP A 433 -6.24 -1.48 11.09
CA ASP A 433 -5.07 -1.46 11.97
C ASP A 433 -3.76 -1.72 11.22
N MET A 434 -3.82 -2.46 10.11
CA MET A 434 -2.70 -2.71 9.21
C MET A 434 -3.06 -2.27 7.78
N PRO A 435 -2.35 -1.28 7.25
CA PRO A 435 -2.56 -0.88 5.87
C PRO A 435 -2.04 -1.94 4.89
N SER A 436 -2.95 -2.64 4.22
CA SER A 436 -2.64 -3.64 3.19
C SER A 436 -3.63 -3.54 2.02
N LEU A 437 -3.37 -4.31 0.95
CA LEU A 437 -4.30 -4.41 -0.17
C LEU A 437 -5.61 -5.11 0.24
N ALA A 438 -5.51 -6.17 1.03
CA ALA A 438 -6.66 -6.89 1.57
C ALA A 438 -7.48 -6.02 2.52
N ASP A 439 -6.81 -5.23 3.37
CA ASP A 439 -7.48 -4.30 4.27
C ASP A 439 -8.20 -3.18 3.51
N ALA A 440 -7.59 -2.65 2.45
CA ALA A 440 -8.27 -1.70 1.57
C ALA A 440 -9.54 -2.30 0.97
N ALA A 441 -9.48 -3.55 0.48
CA ALA A 441 -10.63 -4.28 -0.05
C ALA A 441 -11.70 -4.52 1.01
N ALA A 442 -11.33 -5.00 2.19
CA ALA A 442 -12.25 -5.23 3.30
C ALA A 442 -12.93 -3.93 3.76
N SER A 443 -12.19 -2.83 3.83
CA SER A 443 -12.74 -1.51 4.16
C SER A 443 -13.79 -1.06 3.15
N GLY A 444 -13.55 -1.28 1.85
CA GLY A 444 -14.50 -0.98 0.78
C GLY A 444 -15.78 -1.79 0.92
N GLN A 445 -15.67 -3.10 1.13
CA GLN A 445 -16.81 -3.98 1.37
C GLN A 445 -17.63 -3.54 2.58
N GLN A 446 -16.98 -3.28 3.72
CA GLN A 446 -17.65 -2.83 4.94
C GLN A 446 -18.38 -1.48 4.75
N ALA A 447 -17.79 -0.54 3.99
CA ALA A 447 -18.45 0.72 3.66
C ALA A 447 -19.72 0.49 2.83
N ALA A 448 -19.66 -0.40 1.83
CA ALA A 448 -20.80 -0.77 1.00
C ALA A 448 -21.91 -1.46 1.80
N GLU A 449 -21.57 -2.37 2.71
CA GLU A 449 -22.53 -3.04 3.60
C GLU A 449 -23.28 -2.03 4.49
N ARG A 450 -22.56 -1.02 5.05
CA ARG A 450 -23.18 0.07 5.79
C ARG A 450 -24.12 0.92 4.92
N VAL A 451 -23.74 1.18 3.66
CA VAL A 451 -24.60 1.86 2.69
C VAL A 451 -25.87 1.06 2.46
N LEU A 452 -25.77 -0.25 2.17
CA LEU A 452 -26.92 -1.14 1.96
C LEU A 452 -27.87 -1.15 3.16
N ALA A 453 -27.32 -1.27 4.37
CA ALA A 453 -28.12 -1.22 5.61
C ALA A 453 -28.86 0.12 5.74
N SER A 454 -28.22 1.25 5.41
CA SER A 454 -28.83 2.58 5.48
C SER A 454 -29.87 2.85 4.38
N LEU A 455 -29.77 2.20 3.23
CA LEU A 455 -30.75 2.29 2.13
C LEU A 455 -31.97 1.41 2.36
N GLY A 456 -31.82 0.27 3.06
CA GLY A 456 -32.91 -0.67 3.39
C GLY A 456 -33.72 -0.30 4.66
N ALA A 457 -33.27 0.67 5.44
CA ALA A 457 -33.89 1.09 6.69
C ALA A 457 -35.02 2.13 6.50
N ARG A 458 -35.48 2.40 5.27
CA ARG A 458 -36.62 3.30 4.96
C ARG A 458 -37.83 2.54 4.49
#